data_3cb969ce542d31fdede3dad5c195585e
#
_entry.id   3cb969ce542d31fdede3dad5c195585e
#
_cell.length_a   1.000
_cell.length_b   1.000
_cell.length_c   1.000
_cell.angle_alpha   90.00
_cell.angle_beta   90.00
_cell.angle_gamma   90.00
#
_symmetry.space_group_name_H-M   'P 1'
#
loop_
_entity.id
_entity.type
_entity.pdbx_description
1 polymer ?
#
loop_
_entity_poly.entity_id
_entity_poly.type
_entity_poly.pdbx_seq_one_letter_code
_entity_poly.pdbx_strand_id
1 'polypeptide(L)'
;MPTEADRETYIGLEHLDSGNLTVTRWGSDVDIKGQKLVMHKGDILFGRRNTYLKRAAIAPHDGLFSAHGMIWRPKEDVVDASFFPFFVSSDYFMDEAIRISVGSLSPTINWRDLKELEFDLPDIDTQRKLSTLLWAMERAKTAYKNLIAKTDELVKSQFVEMFGENKAGCRYLKLEDCCTKITGGKTPSMSHPEFYGGDIPFIKSGDVKESTVSKGVLWLTEEAITKGGASLLPKDSIIVVIRSAALRHEFHVAVTEVPVVINQDLKAFQPKPEFMPIYLQWAIMSHESSLLGKVQTVLTSHIEMSDLLSIPVMVADLEQQQAFCDFKQQADKSKFAAQQALADLTATQKALMRQYLG
;
A
#
# COMPACT_ATOMS: atom_id res chain seq x y z
N MET A 1 -15.62 -10.93 -31.77
CA MET A 1 -14.21 -10.83 -31.31
C MET A 1 -14.01 -9.42 -30.76
N PRO A 2 -13.16 -9.23 -29.74
CA PRO A 2 -12.88 -7.89 -29.23
C PRO A 2 -12.31 -6.98 -30.31
N THR A 3 -12.65 -5.71 -30.26
CA THR A 3 -12.16 -4.64 -31.14
C THR A 3 -11.14 -3.77 -30.38
N GLU A 4 -10.49 -2.85 -31.08
CA GLU A 4 -9.55 -1.91 -30.45
C GLU A 4 -10.29 -1.00 -29.42
N ALA A 5 -11.51 -0.59 -29.72
CA ALA A 5 -12.34 0.21 -28.81
C ALA A 5 -12.66 -0.52 -27.48
N ASP A 6 -12.75 -1.84 -27.50
CA ASP A 6 -13.03 -2.63 -26.29
C ASP A 6 -11.87 -2.61 -25.28
N ARG A 7 -10.65 -2.18 -25.70
CA ARG A 7 -9.48 -2.08 -24.81
C ARG A 7 -9.68 -1.04 -23.72
N GLU A 8 -10.37 0.05 -24.01
CA GLU A 8 -10.61 1.13 -23.07
C GLU A 8 -11.59 0.74 -21.94
N THR A 9 -12.48 -0.23 -22.22
CA THR A 9 -13.52 -0.66 -21.29
C THR A 9 -13.31 -2.08 -20.75
N TYR A 10 -12.18 -2.70 -21.05
CA TYR A 10 -11.87 -4.06 -20.61
C TYR A 10 -11.58 -4.13 -19.12
N ILE A 11 -12.17 -5.12 -18.45
CA ILE A 11 -11.85 -5.48 -17.07
C ILE A 11 -11.28 -6.90 -17.03
N GLY A 12 -10.00 -7.01 -16.63
CA GLY A 12 -9.33 -8.27 -16.33
C GLY A 12 -9.47 -8.66 -14.86
N LEU A 13 -9.06 -9.88 -14.50
CA LEU A 13 -9.02 -10.28 -13.08
C LEU A 13 -8.01 -9.45 -12.25
N GLU A 14 -7.01 -8.90 -12.89
CA GLU A 14 -6.01 -8.01 -12.31
C GLU A 14 -6.58 -6.66 -11.87
N HIS A 15 -7.76 -6.29 -12.36
CA HIS A 15 -8.48 -5.06 -11.98
C HIS A 15 -9.42 -5.25 -10.79
N LEU A 16 -9.64 -6.52 -10.38
CA LEU A 16 -10.47 -6.84 -9.22
C LEU A 16 -9.60 -7.00 -7.97
N ASP A 17 -9.79 -6.11 -7.01
CA ASP A 17 -9.10 -6.18 -5.73
C ASP A 17 -9.88 -7.07 -4.74
N SER A 18 -9.15 -7.86 -3.96
CA SER A 18 -9.73 -8.72 -2.93
C SER A 18 -10.49 -7.88 -1.89
N GLY A 19 -11.74 -8.25 -1.60
CA GLY A 19 -12.57 -7.58 -0.60
C GLY A 19 -13.00 -6.15 -0.95
N ASN A 20 -12.91 -5.76 -2.24
CA ASN A 20 -13.35 -4.46 -2.72
C ASN A 20 -14.42 -4.63 -3.81
N LEU A 21 -15.62 -4.14 -3.54
CA LEU A 21 -16.73 -4.18 -4.51
C LEU A 21 -16.59 -3.14 -5.64
N THR A 22 -15.67 -2.17 -5.51
CA THR A 22 -15.50 -1.10 -6.48
C THR A 22 -14.29 -1.38 -7.37
N VAL A 23 -14.51 -1.36 -8.69
CA VAL A 23 -13.41 -1.39 -9.67
C VAL A 23 -12.94 0.05 -9.88
N THR A 24 -11.65 0.31 -9.65
CA THR A 24 -11.05 1.65 -9.76
C THR A 24 -10.11 1.81 -10.94
N ARG A 25 -9.77 0.70 -11.60
CA ARG A 25 -8.88 0.67 -12.77
C ARG A 25 -9.38 -0.36 -13.77
N TRP A 26 -9.22 -0.06 -15.04
CA TRP A 26 -9.60 -0.91 -16.17
C TRP A 26 -8.78 -0.53 -17.41
N GLY A 27 -9.04 -1.21 -18.50
CA GLY A 27 -8.33 -1.02 -19.75
C GLY A 27 -7.24 -2.09 -19.99
N SER A 28 -6.64 -2.07 -21.17
CA SER A 28 -5.55 -2.98 -21.56
C SER A 28 -4.57 -2.27 -22.48
N ASP A 29 -3.29 -2.32 -22.13
CA ASP A 29 -2.19 -1.80 -22.97
C ASP A 29 -1.86 -2.74 -24.13
N VAL A 30 -2.39 -3.97 -24.11
CA VAL A 30 -2.17 -4.99 -25.12
C VAL A 30 -3.48 -5.41 -25.78
N ASP A 31 -3.37 -5.97 -26.99
CA ASP A 31 -4.55 -6.46 -27.70
C ASP A 31 -5.27 -7.56 -26.94
N ILE A 32 -6.59 -7.41 -26.83
CA ILE A 32 -7.44 -8.37 -26.15
C ILE A 32 -7.70 -9.54 -27.10
N LYS A 33 -7.14 -10.71 -26.77
CA LYS A 33 -7.27 -11.92 -27.60
C LYS A 33 -8.31 -12.90 -27.07
N GLY A 34 -8.93 -13.66 -27.96
CA GLY A 34 -9.90 -14.72 -27.65
C GLY A 34 -11.26 -14.19 -27.18
N GLN A 35 -12.11 -15.11 -26.76
CA GLN A 35 -13.46 -14.77 -26.29
C GLN A 35 -13.41 -14.05 -24.95
N LYS A 36 -14.34 -13.12 -24.77
CA LYS A 36 -14.54 -12.37 -23.53
C LYS A 36 -16.01 -12.40 -23.17
N LEU A 37 -16.32 -12.06 -21.94
CA LEU A 37 -17.69 -11.93 -21.45
C LEU A 37 -18.17 -10.49 -21.66
N VAL A 38 -19.39 -10.31 -22.16
CA VAL A 38 -20.02 -8.99 -22.24
C VAL A 38 -20.61 -8.66 -20.88
N MET A 39 -20.15 -7.57 -20.28
CA MET A 39 -20.68 -7.06 -19.01
C MET A 39 -21.49 -5.80 -19.23
N HIS A 40 -22.48 -5.61 -18.37
CA HIS A 40 -23.25 -4.37 -18.26
C HIS A 40 -23.00 -3.72 -16.91
N LYS A 41 -23.15 -2.40 -16.87
CA LYS A 41 -23.05 -1.65 -15.62
C LYS A 41 -23.96 -2.24 -14.54
N GLY A 42 -23.39 -2.52 -13.37
CA GLY A 42 -24.11 -3.14 -12.25
C GLY A 42 -24.01 -4.67 -12.17
N ASP A 43 -23.55 -5.34 -13.22
CA ASP A 43 -23.27 -6.77 -13.17
C ASP A 43 -22.21 -7.10 -12.10
N ILE A 44 -22.33 -8.26 -11.46
CA ILE A 44 -21.29 -8.73 -10.53
C ILE A 44 -20.23 -9.50 -11.31
N LEU A 45 -19.01 -9.00 -11.24
CA LEU A 45 -17.83 -9.59 -11.85
C LEU A 45 -17.16 -10.50 -10.82
N PHE A 46 -17.15 -11.80 -11.06
CA PHE A 46 -16.61 -12.80 -10.15
C PHE A 46 -15.37 -13.46 -10.74
N GLY A 47 -14.26 -13.43 -10.01
CA GLY A 47 -13.00 -14.06 -10.40
C GLY A 47 -12.99 -15.55 -10.10
N ARG A 48 -13.31 -16.39 -11.09
CA ARG A 48 -13.37 -17.85 -10.90
C ARG A 48 -11.99 -18.54 -10.82
N ARG A 49 -10.94 -17.90 -11.32
CA ARG A 49 -9.55 -18.43 -11.30
C ARG A 49 -8.79 -17.83 -10.13
N ASN A 50 -7.96 -18.63 -9.46
CA ASN A 50 -7.27 -18.26 -8.22
C ASN A 50 -8.28 -17.80 -7.16
N THR A 51 -9.26 -18.63 -6.89
CA THR A 51 -10.44 -18.31 -6.07
C THR A 51 -10.07 -17.86 -4.65
N TYR A 52 -8.95 -18.35 -4.12
CA TYR A 52 -8.42 -17.94 -2.81
C TYR A 52 -8.15 -16.43 -2.71
N LEU A 53 -8.08 -15.72 -3.84
CA LEU A 53 -7.98 -14.26 -3.86
C LEU A 53 -9.33 -13.55 -3.58
N LYS A 54 -10.45 -14.30 -3.47
CA LYS A 54 -11.78 -13.80 -3.10
C LYS A 54 -12.16 -12.51 -3.85
N ARG A 55 -12.07 -12.53 -5.18
CA ARG A 55 -12.28 -11.35 -6.03
C ARG A 55 -13.70 -11.32 -6.57
N ALA A 56 -14.47 -10.35 -6.12
CA ALA A 56 -15.79 -10.01 -6.67
C ALA A 56 -15.97 -8.49 -6.64
N ALA A 57 -16.52 -7.90 -7.71
CA ALA A 57 -16.76 -6.48 -7.79
C ALA A 57 -17.95 -6.17 -8.70
N ILE A 58 -18.44 -4.93 -8.67
CA ILE A 58 -19.53 -4.45 -9.50
C ILE A 58 -18.96 -3.79 -10.74
N ALA A 59 -19.49 -4.12 -11.92
CA ALA A 59 -19.12 -3.50 -13.18
C ALA A 59 -19.46 -1.99 -13.17
N PRO A 60 -18.48 -1.10 -13.33
CA PRO A 60 -18.71 0.35 -13.29
C PRO A 60 -19.35 0.89 -14.58
N HIS A 61 -19.23 0.16 -15.67
CA HIS A 61 -19.70 0.52 -17.02
C HIS A 61 -19.94 -0.74 -17.85
N ASP A 62 -20.53 -0.56 -19.03
CA ASP A 62 -20.65 -1.60 -20.04
C ASP A 62 -19.29 -1.86 -20.70
N GLY A 63 -19.02 -3.10 -21.09
CA GLY A 63 -17.75 -3.45 -21.73
C GLY A 63 -17.47 -4.96 -21.75
N LEU A 64 -16.19 -5.32 -21.76
CA LEU A 64 -15.73 -6.70 -21.78
C LEU A 64 -15.08 -7.10 -20.48
N PHE A 65 -15.42 -8.29 -19.99
CA PHE A 65 -14.80 -8.91 -18.83
C PHE A 65 -14.00 -10.16 -19.21
N SER A 66 -12.97 -10.45 -18.43
CA SER A 66 -12.11 -11.61 -18.62
C SER A 66 -12.89 -12.93 -18.68
N ALA A 67 -12.58 -13.80 -19.64
CA ALA A 67 -13.11 -15.17 -19.72
C ALA A 67 -12.70 -16.05 -18.52
N HIS A 68 -11.72 -15.64 -17.72
CA HIS A 68 -11.34 -16.27 -16.45
C HIS A 68 -12.21 -15.87 -15.25
N GLY A 69 -13.28 -15.13 -15.52
CA GLY A 69 -14.32 -14.77 -14.55
C GLY A 69 -15.69 -15.33 -14.91
N MET A 70 -16.66 -14.92 -14.15
CA MET A 70 -18.11 -15.12 -14.39
C MET A 70 -18.80 -13.78 -14.17
N ILE A 71 -19.92 -13.58 -14.89
CA ILE A 71 -20.79 -12.41 -14.72
C ILE A 71 -22.08 -12.91 -14.11
N TRP A 72 -22.52 -12.25 -13.02
CA TRP A 72 -23.68 -12.68 -12.28
C TRP A 72 -24.70 -11.55 -12.17
N ARG A 73 -25.96 -11.95 -12.26
CA ARG A 73 -27.13 -11.10 -12.08
C ARG A 73 -28.07 -11.76 -11.08
N PRO A 74 -28.58 -11.04 -10.08
CA PRO A 74 -29.49 -11.62 -9.11
C PRO A 74 -30.83 -12.00 -9.77
N LYS A 75 -31.48 -13.04 -9.19
CA LYS A 75 -32.90 -13.27 -9.38
C LYS A 75 -33.61 -12.49 -8.28
N GLU A 76 -34.22 -11.37 -8.63
CA GLU A 76 -34.74 -10.39 -7.69
C GLU A 76 -35.96 -10.90 -6.86
N ASP A 77 -36.59 -11.99 -7.28
CA ASP A 77 -37.59 -12.72 -6.53
C ASP A 77 -36.99 -13.57 -5.38
N VAL A 78 -35.68 -13.81 -5.39
CA VAL A 78 -34.97 -14.64 -4.40
C VAL A 78 -33.98 -13.80 -3.58
N VAL A 79 -33.25 -12.88 -4.22
CA VAL A 79 -32.20 -12.07 -3.57
C VAL A 79 -32.30 -10.62 -4.01
N ASP A 80 -32.31 -9.71 -3.04
CA ASP A 80 -32.29 -8.26 -3.31
C ASP A 80 -31.04 -7.85 -4.08
N ALA A 81 -31.19 -7.09 -5.15
CA ALA A 81 -30.12 -6.71 -6.05
C ALA A 81 -29.02 -5.87 -5.34
N SER A 82 -29.40 -5.08 -4.34
CA SER A 82 -28.45 -4.27 -3.55
C SER A 82 -27.73 -5.09 -2.49
N PHE A 83 -28.30 -6.22 -2.03
CA PHE A 83 -27.68 -7.14 -1.09
C PHE A 83 -26.76 -8.15 -1.79
N PHE A 84 -27.08 -8.54 -3.01
CA PHE A 84 -26.36 -9.59 -3.75
C PHE A 84 -24.84 -9.39 -3.85
N PRO A 85 -24.29 -8.19 -4.10
CA PRO A 85 -22.83 -7.97 -4.10
C PRO A 85 -22.17 -8.35 -2.77
N PHE A 86 -22.82 -8.05 -1.65
CA PHE A 86 -22.32 -8.38 -0.32
C PHE A 86 -22.37 -9.88 -0.03
N PHE A 87 -23.45 -10.55 -0.45
CA PHE A 87 -23.53 -12.00 -0.35
C PHE A 87 -22.40 -12.67 -1.13
N VAL A 88 -22.20 -12.32 -2.40
CA VAL A 88 -21.15 -12.91 -3.26
C VAL A 88 -19.75 -12.63 -2.73
N SER A 89 -19.54 -11.49 -2.07
CA SER A 89 -18.22 -11.14 -1.49
C SER A 89 -18.01 -11.62 -0.05
N SER A 90 -19.04 -12.21 0.58
CA SER A 90 -18.97 -12.70 1.95
C SER A 90 -18.06 -13.91 2.10
N ASP A 91 -17.49 -14.10 3.31
CA ASP A 91 -16.75 -15.31 3.63
C ASP A 91 -17.68 -16.54 3.50
N TYR A 92 -18.96 -16.43 3.88
CA TYR A 92 -19.97 -17.50 3.77
C TYR A 92 -20.06 -18.07 2.34
N PHE A 93 -20.14 -17.22 1.33
CA PHE A 93 -20.15 -17.65 -0.07
C PHE A 93 -18.76 -18.04 -0.56
N MET A 94 -17.74 -17.23 -0.28
CA MET A 94 -16.39 -17.41 -0.85
C MET A 94 -15.70 -18.66 -0.33
N ASP A 95 -15.89 -19.05 0.93
CA ASP A 95 -15.26 -20.24 1.50
C ASP A 95 -15.85 -21.53 0.86
N GLU A 96 -17.15 -21.58 0.61
CA GLU A 96 -17.76 -22.68 -0.14
C GLU A 96 -17.30 -22.70 -1.60
N ALA A 97 -17.20 -21.55 -2.24
CA ALA A 97 -16.66 -21.42 -3.59
C ALA A 97 -15.20 -21.89 -3.69
N ILE A 98 -14.36 -21.61 -2.68
CA ILE A 98 -12.99 -22.09 -2.60
C ILE A 98 -12.96 -23.60 -2.40
N ARG A 99 -13.83 -24.15 -1.54
CA ARG A 99 -13.91 -25.59 -1.22
C ARG A 99 -14.15 -26.45 -2.46
N ILE A 100 -14.97 -25.97 -3.41
CA ILE A 100 -15.26 -26.70 -4.66
C ILE A 100 -14.29 -26.39 -5.80
N SER A 101 -13.31 -25.52 -5.59
CA SER A 101 -12.33 -25.18 -6.62
C SER A 101 -11.37 -26.35 -6.91
N VAL A 102 -11.00 -26.53 -8.17
CA VAL A 102 -10.12 -27.59 -8.63
C VAL A 102 -8.84 -27.05 -9.25
N GLY A 103 -7.73 -27.75 -9.01
CA GLY A 103 -6.39 -27.40 -9.52
C GLY A 103 -5.45 -26.93 -8.42
N SER A 104 -4.18 -27.34 -8.47
CA SER A 104 -3.16 -27.02 -7.46
C SER A 104 -2.51 -25.66 -7.66
N LEU A 105 -2.06 -25.35 -8.88
CA LEU A 105 -1.34 -24.10 -9.18
C LEU A 105 -2.27 -22.90 -9.42
N SER A 106 -3.46 -23.15 -9.94
CA SER A 106 -4.43 -22.10 -10.32
C SER A 106 -5.85 -22.60 -10.06
N PRO A 107 -6.25 -22.75 -8.77
CA PRO A 107 -7.56 -23.27 -8.42
C PRO A 107 -8.66 -22.48 -9.16
N THR A 108 -9.55 -23.22 -9.80
CA THR A 108 -10.59 -22.63 -10.65
C THR A 108 -11.93 -23.25 -10.30
N ILE A 109 -12.97 -22.42 -10.23
CA ILE A 109 -14.34 -22.86 -10.01
C ILE A 109 -15.00 -23.10 -11.36
N ASN A 110 -15.69 -24.23 -11.49
CA ASN A 110 -16.55 -24.52 -12.62
C ASN A 110 -18.01 -24.18 -12.31
N TRP A 111 -18.71 -23.64 -13.28
CA TRP A 111 -20.14 -23.34 -13.12
C TRP A 111 -20.97 -24.59 -12.78
N ARG A 112 -20.60 -25.75 -13.33
CA ARG A 112 -21.27 -27.02 -13.06
C ARG A 112 -21.31 -27.35 -11.55
N ASP A 113 -20.20 -27.10 -10.85
CA ASP A 113 -20.08 -27.43 -9.44
C ASP A 113 -20.67 -26.31 -8.57
N LEU A 114 -20.52 -25.07 -9.01
CA LEU A 114 -20.99 -23.88 -8.31
C LEU A 114 -22.53 -23.78 -8.26
N LYS A 115 -23.22 -24.14 -9.34
CA LYS A 115 -24.69 -24.08 -9.42
C LYS A 115 -25.42 -25.09 -8.50
N GLU A 116 -24.70 -26.08 -7.96
CA GLU A 116 -25.23 -27.06 -7.00
C GLU A 116 -25.09 -26.61 -5.54
N LEU A 117 -24.42 -25.47 -5.30
CA LEU A 117 -24.32 -24.93 -3.95
C LEU A 117 -25.65 -24.28 -3.54
N GLU A 118 -26.07 -24.62 -2.35
CA GLU A 118 -27.26 -24.04 -1.70
C GLU A 118 -26.82 -23.15 -0.54
N PHE A 119 -27.49 -22.02 -0.38
CA PHE A 119 -27.21 -21.03 0.65
C PHE A 119 -28.50 -20.59 1.33
N ASP A 120 -28.48 -20.59 2.66
CA ASP A 120 -29.56 -19.99 3.42
C ASP A 120 -29.41 -18.47 3.43
N LEU A 121 -30.42 -17.74 2.97
CA LEU A 121 -30.46 -16.29 2.95
C LEU A 121 -31.56 -15.77 3.89
N PRO A 122 -31.34 -14.60 4.51
CA PRO A 122 -32.42 -13.91 5.23
C PRO A 122 -33.57 -13.60 4.29
N ASP A 123 -34.76 -13.32 4.86
CA ASP A 123 -35.88 -12.80 4.08
C ASP A 123 -35.55 -11.49 3.36
N ILE A 124 -36.31 -11.18 2.30
CA ILE A 124 -36.06 -10.03 1.41
C ILE A 124 -36.05 -8.69 2.19
N ASP A 125 -36.91 -8.52 3.18
CA ASP A 125 -36.97 -7.28 3.95
C ASP A 125 -35.74 -7.12 4.85
N THR A 126 -35.26 -8.20 5.40
CA THR A 126 -33.96 -8.24 6.13
C THR A 126 -32.79 -7.96 5.20
N GLN A 127 -32.76 -8.56 3.99
CA GLN A 127 -31.73 -8.28 2.97
C GLN A 127 -31.70 -6.79 2.62
N ARG A 128 -32.84 -6.14 2.41
CA ARG A 128 -32.94 -4.69 2.11
C ARG A 128 -32.43 -3.82 3.25
N LYS A 129 -32.75 -4.15 4.50
CA LYS A 129 -32.21 -3.44 5.67
C LYS A 129 -30.70 -3.58 5.77
N LEU A 130 -30.20 -4.80 5.61
CA LEU A 130 -28.76 -5.09 5.60
C LEU A 130 -28.05 -4.35 4.48
N SER A 131 -28.57 -4.40 3.25
CA SER A 131 -27.92 -3.71 2.12
C SER A 131 -27.81 -2.21 2.36
N THR A 132 -28.86 -1.57 2.91
CA THR A 132 -28.83 -0.15 3.25
C THR A 132 -27.69 0.18 4.21
N LEU A 133 -27.51 -0.61 5.27
CA LEU A 133 -26.47 -0.45 6.25
C LEU A 133 -25.07 -0.75 5.64
N LEU A 134 -24.92 -1.85 4.91
CA LEU A 134 -23.67 -2.27 4.29
C LEU A 134 -23.17 -1.23 3.25
N TRP A 135 -24.10 -0.66 2.44
CA TRP A 135 -23.74 0.42 1.52
C TRP A 135 -23.33 1.72 2.24
N ALA A 136 -23.94 2.02 3.39
CA ALA A 136 -23.51 3.15 4.22
C ALA A 136 -22.08 2.92 4.75
N MET A 137 -21.78 1.68 5.19
CA MET A 137 -20.41 1.30 5.61
C MET A 137 -19.41 1.38 4.45
N GLU A 138 -19.74 0.92 3.25
CA GLU A 138 -18.85 1.03 2.08
C GLU A 138 -18.56 2.48 1.70
N ARG A 139 -19.57 3.36 1.74
CA ARG A 139 -19.34 4.80 1.54
C ARG A 139 -18.42 5.40 2.59
N ALA A 140 -18.61 5.05 3.86
CA ALA A 140 -17.74 5.51 4.94
C ALA A 140 -16.31 5.00 4.80
N LYS A 141 -16.11 3.71 4.46
CA LYS A 141 -14.79 3.13 4.16
C LYS A 141 -14.08 3.86 3.02
N THR A 142 -14.81 4.17 1.95
CA THR A 142 -14.28 4.94 0.82
C THR A 142 -13.89 6.36 1.24
N ALA A 143 -14.70 7.02 2.06
CA ALA A 143 -14.39 8.35 2.58
C ALA A 143 -13.12 8.34 3.45
N TYR A 144 -12.94 7.34 4.33
CA TYR A 144 -11.71 7.20 5.12
C TYR A 144 -10.48 6.91 4.26
N LYS A 145 -10.58 6.04 3.26
CA LYS A 145 -9.48 5.80 2.31
C LYS A 145 -9.06 7.09 1.58
N ASN A 146 -10.03 7.86 1.13
CA ASN A 146 -9.78 9.14 0.48
C ASN A 146 -9.17 10.17 1.44
N LEU A 147 -9.63 10.20 2.70
CA LEU A 147 -9.08 11.09 3.73
C LEU A 147 -7.61 10.77 4.00
N ILE A 148 -7.26 9.48 4.14
CA ILE A 148 -5.88 9.03 4.32
C ILE A 148 -5.00 9.49 3.16
N ALA A 149 -5.41 9.22 1.91
CA ALA A 149 -4.64 9.60 0.73
C ALA A 149 -4.48 11.13 0.61
N LYS A 150 -5.56 11.90 0.83
CA LYS A 150 -5.51 13.36 0.78
C LYS A 150 -4.70 13.98 1.91
N THR A 151 -4.60 13.33 3.06
CA THR A 151 -3.74 13.78 4.16
C THR A 151 -2.25 13.69 3.74
N ASP A 152 -1.85 12.62 3.07
CA ASP A 152 -0.47 12.49 2.55
C ASP A 152 -0.17 13.54 1.48
N GLU A 153 -1.09 13.78 0.55
CA GLU A 153 -0.97 14.83 -0.46
C GLU A 153 -0.87 16.22 0.17
N LEU A 154 -1.65 16.48 1.21
CA LEU A 154 -1.67 17.76 1.92
C LEU A 154 -0.31 18.04 2.60
N VAL A 155 0.26 17.05 3.28
CA VAL A 155 1.58 17.22 3.94
C VAL A 155 2.66 17.50 2.89
N LYS A 156 2.63 16.77 1.76
CA LYS A 156 3.56 17.01 0.65
C LYS A 156 3.41 18.41 0.06
N SER A 157 2.19 18.84 -0.19
CA SER A 157 1.90 20.19 -0.72
C SER A 157 2.34 21.27 0.25
N GLN A 158 2.08 21.12 1.55
CA GLN A 158 2.49 22.07 2.57
C GLN A 158 4.02 22.18 2.67
N PHE A 159 4.73 21.04 2.57
CA PHE A 159 6.21 21.08 2.53
C PHE A 159 6.71 21.86 1.33
N VAL A 160 6.19 21.59 0.13
CA VAL A 160 6.58 22.29 -1.10
C VAL A 160 6.22 23.78 -1.03
N GLU A 161 5.05 24.13 -0.47
CA GLU A 161 4.66 25.52 -0.26
C GLU A 161 5.61 26.25 0.70
N MET A 162 6.02 25.61 1.79
CA MET A 162 6.93 26.24 2.78
C MET A 162 8.39 26.25 2.32
N PHE A 163 8.88 25.19 1.69
CA PHE A 163 10.31 24.93 1.51
C PHE A 163 10.72 24.49 0.10
N GLY A 164 9.80 24.52 -0.87
CA GLY A 164 10.07 24.11 -2.26
C GLY A 164 11.23 24.90 -2.90
N GLU A 165 11.78 24.35 -3.95
CA GLU A 165 12.92 24.93 -4.67
C GLU A 165 12.65 26.32 -5.26
N ASN A 166 13.72 27.06 -5.50
CA ASN A 166 13.72 28.34 -6.21
C ASN A 166 12.91 29.48 -5.56
N LYS A 167 12.72 29.45 -4.25
CA LYS A 167 12.12 30.58 -3.54
C LYS A 167 13.06 31.77 -3.52
N ALA A 168 12.54 32.92 -3.92
CA ALA A 168 13.30 34.16 -3.97
C ALA A 168 13.85 34.53 -2.57
N GLY A 169 15.14 34.86 -2.51
CA GLY A 169 15.80 35.23 -1.26
C GLY A 169 16.15 34.09 -0.30
N CYS A 170 15.82 32.82 -0.63
CA CYS A 170 16.17 31.69 0.21
C CYS A 170 17.53 31.08 -0.20
N ARG A 171 18.27 30.61 0.81
CA ARG A 171 19.53 29.89 0.62
C ARG A 171 19.26 28.38 0.59
N TYR A 172 19.98 27.69 -0.26
CA TYR A 172 19.94 26.21 -0.36
C TYR A 172 21.32 25.62 -0.17
N LEU A 173 21.37 24.47 0.47
CA LEU A 173 22.56 23.61 0.60
C LEU A 173 22.27 22.27 -0.06
N LYS A 174 23.31 21.54 -0.43
CA LYS A 174 23.14 20.14 -0.81
C LYS A 174 22.81 19.29 0.42
N LEU A 175 22.09 18.20 0.25
CA LEU A 175 21.78 17.27 1.36
C LEU A 175 23.04 16.82 2.09
N GLU A 176 24.14 16.53 1.38
CA GLU A 176 25.41 16.16 2.00
C GLU A 176 25.93 17.22 2.97
N ASP A 177 25.74 18.50 2.66
CA ASP A 177 26.19 19.62 3.48
C ASP A 177 25.29 19.86 4.71
N CYS A 178 24.09 19.27 4.73
CA CYS A 178 23.15 19.36 5.86
C CYS A 178 23.39 18.28 6.92
N CYS A 179 24.32 17.35 6.69
CA CYS A 179 24.58 16.21 7.55
C CYS A 179 25.94 16.30 8.23
N THR A 180 26.01 15.83 9.47
CA THR A 180 27.29 15.63 10.19
C THR A 180 28.01 14.37 9.75
N LYS A 181 27.22 13.34 9.37
CA LYS A 181 27.75 12.05 8.93
C LYS A 181 26.78 11.36 7.99
N ILE A 182 27.31 10.72 6.95
CA ILE A 182 26.57 9.85 6.03
C ILE A 182 27.22 8.47 6.08
N THR A 183 26.40 7.45 6.41
CA THR A 183 26.91 6.09 6.67
C THR A 183 26.17 5.07 5.83
N GLY A 184 26.89 4.16 5.19
CA GLY A 184 26.31 2.95 4.59
C GLY A 184 26.13 1.85 5.62
N GLY A 185 25.10 1.05 5.45
CA GLY A 185 24.91 -0.13 6.29
C GLY A 185 25.82 -1.29 5.93
N LYS A 186 25.91 -2.25 6.84
CA LYS A 186 26.63 -3.52 6.66
C LYS A 186 25.86 -4.64 7.33
N THR A 187 25.68 -5.75 6.63
CA THR A 187 25.12 -6.97 7.20
C THR A 187 26.25 -7.76 7.87
N PRO A 188 26.18 -8.03 9.19
CA PRO A 188 27.10 -8.95 9.84
C PRO A 188 27.02 -10.34 9.22
N SER A 189 28.11 -11.09 9.24
CA SER A 189 28.13 -12.43 8.64
C SER A 189 27.20 -13.39 9.39
N MET A 190 26.33 -14.07 8.66
CA MET A 190 25.43 -15.08 9.22
C MET A 190 26.15 -16.37 9.65
N SER A 191 27.43 -16.55 9.30
CA SER A 191 28.26 -17.64 9.81
C SER A 191 28.67 -17.44 11.29
N HIS A 192 28.33 -16.29 11.87
CA HIS A 192 28.55 -15.90 13.26
C HIS A 192 27.21 -15.75 13.99
N PRO A 193 26.60 -16.83 14.48
CA PRO A 193 25.30 -16.78 15.17
C PRO A 193 25.30 -15.85 16.39
N GLU A 194 26.45 -15.70 17.04
CA GLU A 194 26.66 -14.81 18.20
C GLU A 194 26.41 -13.33 17.90
N PHE A 195 26.37 -12.94 16.64
CA PHE A 195 26.04 -11.57 16.25
C PHE A 195 24.52 -11.28 16.26
N TYR A 196 23.68 -12.32 16.40
CA TYR A 196 22.22 -12.23 16.26
C TYR A 196 21.52 -12.60 17.57
N GLY A 197 20.27 -12.14 17.73
CA GLY A 197 19.43 -12.46 18.88
C GLY A 197 19.63 -11.56 20.11
N GLY A 198 20.28 -10.40 19.93
CA GLY A 198 20.43 -9.38 20.98
C GLY A 198 19.29 -8.37 21.01
N ASP A 199 19.59 -7.15 21.50
CA ASP A 199 18.60 -6.09 21.76
C ASP A 199 18.71 -4.90 20.78
N ILE A 200 19.61 -4.95 19.79
CA ILE A 200 19.83 -3.89 18.83
C ILE A 200 19.04 -4.17 17.56
N PRO A 201 18.08 -3.34 17.16
CA PRO A 201 17.30 -3.54 15.94
C PRO A 201 18.20 -3.53 14.70
N PHE A 202 18.08 -4.54 13.85
CA PHE A 202 18.72 -4.59 12.54
C PHE A 202 17.69 -4.34 11.45
N ILE A 203 17.79 -3.18 10.81
CA ILE A 203 16.85 -2.67 9.82
C ILE A 203 17.34 -3.04 8.42
N LYS A 204 16.48 -3.69 7.66
CA LYS A 204 16.65 -3.99 6.23
C LYS A 204 15.69 -3.15 5.39
N SER A 205 15.90 -3.09 4.09
CA SER A 205 15.03 -2.33 3.18
C SER A 205 13.54 -2.70 3.28
N GLY A 206 13.22 -3.97 3.53
CA GLY A 206 11.84 -4.44 3.71
C GLY A 206 11.20 -4.08 5.06
N ASP A 207 11.98 -3.60 6.03
CA ASP A 207 11.49 -3.17 7.34
C ASP A 207 11.07 -1.69 7.35
N VAL A 208 11.53 -0.90 6.36
CA VAL A 208 11.22 0.52 6.22
C VAL A 208 9.91 0.69 5.46
N LYS A 209 8.81 0.70 6.19
CA LYS A 209 7.44 0.83 5.63
C LYS A 209 6.75 2.11 6.05
N GLU A 210 7.14 2.68 7.17
CA GLU A 210 6.57 3.87 7.77
C GLU A 210 7.59 5.02 7.76
N SER A 211 7.15 6.23 8.06
CA SER A 211 8.01 7.42 8.15
C SER A 211 8.96 7.40 9.34
N THR A 212 8.75 6.50 10.30
CA THR A 212 9.66 6.24 11.43
C THR A 212 9.95 4.76 11.56
N VAL A 213 11.06 4.41 12.21
CA VAL A 213 11.43 3.01 12.45
C VAL A 213 12.11 2.85 13.81
N SER A 214 11.65 1.84 14.57
CA SER A 214 12.20 1.48 15.89
C SER A 214 12.51 0.00 16.04
N LYS A 215 12.11 -0.85 15.06
CA LYS A 215 12.29 -2.30 15.11
C LYS A 215 12.46 -2.87 13.71
N GLY A 216 13.21 -3.97 13.62
CA GLY A 216 13.32 -4.82 12.42
C GLY A 216 12.90 -6.24 12.76
N VAL A 217 12.87 -7.09 11.73
CA VAL A 217 12.60 -8.54 11.91
C VAL A 217 13.76 -9.22 12.66
N LEU A 218 15.00 -8.74 12.49
CA LEU A 218 16.20 -9.28 13.13
C LEU A 218 16.76 -8.31 14.15
N TRP A 219 17.46 -8.87 15.14
CA TRP A 219 18.10 -8.15 16.23
C TRP A 219 19.56 -8.57 16.33
N LEU A 220 20.44 -7.64 16.66
CA LEU A 220 21.88 -7.86 16.77
C LEU A 220 22.35 -7.72 18.21
N THR A 221 23.48 -8.36 18.51
CA THR A 221 24.21 -8.23 19.76
C THR A 221 25.24 -7.09 19.67
N GLU A 222 25.81 -6.67 20.80
CA GLU A 222 26.95 -5.73 20.82
C GLU A 222 28.19 -6.31 20.11
N GLU A 223 28.32 -7.62 20.06
CA GLU A 223 29.44 -8.27 19.33
C GLU A 223 29.35 -8.04 17.83
N ALA A 224 28.15 -7.93 17.27
CA ALA A 224 27.97 -7.57 15.86
C ALA A 224 28.56 -6.19 15.53
N ILE A 225 28.55 -5.26 16.48
CA ILE A 225 29.14 -3.93 16.34
C ILE A 225 30.66 -3.98 16.55
N THR A 226 31.10 -4.56 17.65
CA THR A 226 32.50 -4.55 18.05
C THR A 226 33.38 -5.46 17.22
N LYS A 227 32.90 -6.62 16.80
CA LYS A 227 33.65 -7.66 16.05
C LYS A 227 33.10 -7.82 14.61
N GLY A 228 31.80 -7.67 14.40
CA GLY A 228 31.13 -7.86 13.10
C GLY A 228 31.29 -6.66 12.14
N GLY A 229 31.72 -5.52 12.65
CA GLY A 229 31.95 -4.28 11.89
C GLY A 229 30.63 -3.62 11.44
N ALA A 230 29.53 -3.91 12.12
CA ALA A 230 28.29 -3.17 11.98
C ALA A 230 28.43 -1.79 12.66
N SER A 231 27.75 -0.78 12.11
CA SER A 231 27.76 0.58 12.68
C SER A 231 26.43 0.86 13.37
N LEU A 232 26.48 1.16 14.67
CA LEU A 232 25.32 1.64 15.41
C LEU A 232 25.02 3.09 15.02
N LEU A 233 23.82 3.33 14.53
CA LEU A 233 23.31 4.67 14.22
C LEU A 233 22.55 5.21 15.45
N PRO A 234 22.72 6.48 15.78
CA PRO A 234 21.93 7.08 16.86
C PRO A 234 20.46 7.23 16.46
N LYS A 235 19.59 7.41 17.46
CA LYS A 235 18.26 7.94 17.28
C LYS A 235 18.32 9.23 16.46
N ASP A 236 17.20 9.56 15.77
CA ASP A 236 17.07 10.75 14.93
C ASP A 236 17.93 10.75 13.67
N SER A 237 18.49 9.59 13.29
CA SER A 237 19.11 9.38 11.99
C SER A 237 18.03 9.18 10.91
N ILE A 238 18.24 9.74 9.72
CA ILE A 238 17.38 9.53 8.57
C ILE A 238 17.94 8.35 7.79
N ILE A 239 17.13 7.32 7.55
CA ILE A 239 17.52 6.18 6.71
C ILE A 239 16.75 6.20 5.40
N VAL A 240 17.46 5.97 4.31
CA VAL A 240 16.93 5.98 2.94
C VAL A 240 17.17 4.62 2.31
N VAL A 241 16.13 4.02 1.74
CA VAL A 241 16.25 2.80 0.94
C VAL A 241 16.86 3.17 -0.42
N ILE A 242 18.10 2.77 -0.66
CA ILE A 242 18.82 3.08 -1.90
C ILE A 242 18.84 1.90 -2.88
N ARG A 243 18.52 0.68 -2.43
CA ARG A 243 18.46 -0.51 -3.28
C ARG A 243 17.30 -1.41 -2.84
N SER A 244 16.34 -1.64 -3.74
CA SER A 244 15.20 -2.54 -3.53
C SER A 244 14.43 -2.73 -4.83
N ALA A 245 13.77 -3.88 -5.01
CA ALA A 245 12.82 -4.06 -6.12
C ALA A 245 11.61 -3.09 -6.00
N ALA A 246 11.24 -2.67 -4.79
CA ALA A 246 10.16 -1.71 -4.54
C ALA A 246 10.44 -0.31 -5.09
N LEU A 247 11.70 0.08 -5.28
CA LEU A 247 12.09 1.38 -5.86
C LEU A 247 11.58 1.65 -7.29
N ARG A 248 10.92 0.68 -7.92
CA ARG A 248 10.20 0.91 -9.17
C ARG A 248 8.92 1.72 -8.98
N HIS A 249 8.36 1.71 -7.77
CA HIS A 249 7.04 2.26 -7.47
C HIS A 249 6.98 3.04 -6.15
N GLU A 250 7.91 2.81 -5.23
CA GLU A 250 7.86 3.33 -3.86
C GLU A 250 9.24 3.79 -3.40
N PHE A 251 9.30 4.96 -2.77
CA PHE A 251 10.50 5.52 -2.18
C PHE A 251 10.34 5.60 -0.67
N HIS A 252 11.18 4.86 0.06
CA HIS A 252 11.07 4.76 1.51
C HIS A 252 12.20 5.51 2.21
N VAL A 253 11.80 6.44 3.06
CA VAL A 253 12.68 7.22 3.94
C VAL A 253 12.07 7.24 5.33
N ALA A 254 12.85 6.88 6.36
CA ALA A 254 12.37 6.87 7.75
C ALA A 254 13.35 7.57 8.69
N VAL A 255 12.83 8.09 9.80
CA VAL A 255 13.64 8.59 10.92
C VAL A 255 13.72 7.49 11.99
N THR A 256 14.89 7.23 12.52
CA THR A 256 15.09 6.24 13.59
C THR A 256 14.60 6.77 14.94
N GLU A 257 13.75 6.01 15.62
CA GLU A 257 13.22 6.37 16.96
C GLU A 257 14.10 5.85 18.10
N VAL A 258 14.98 4.89 17.80
CA VAL A 258 15.94 4.28 18.70
C VAL A 258 17.28 4.09 17.97
N PRO A 259 18.37 3.82 18.67
CA PRO A 259 19.62 3.41 18.00
C PRO A 259 19.41 2.10 17.23
N VAL A 260 19.89 2.04 15.98
CA VAL A 260 19.69 0.90 15.07
C VAL A 260 20.96 0.58 14.28
N VAL A 261 21.03 -0.62 13.73
CA VAL A 261 21.98 -1.00 12.67
C VAL A 261 21.20 -1.18 11.36
N ILE A 262 21.78 -0.80 10.23
CA ILE A 262 21.17 -0.94 8.90
C ILE A 262 21.98 -1.86 7.99
N ASN A 263 21.31 -2.47 7.00
CA ASN A 263 21.99 -3.27 5.98
C ASN A 263 22.55 -2.40 4.83
N GLN A 264 23.28 -3.02 3.92
CA GLN A 264 23.97 -2.34 2.79
C GLN A 264 23.00 -1.71 1.76
N ASP A 265 21.70 -2.04 1.79
CA ASP A 265 20.69 -1.49 0.89
C ASP A 265 20.13 -0.16 1.38
N LEU A 266 20.59 0.27 2.56
CA LEU A 266 20.19 1.51 3.21
C LEU A 266 21.38 2.48 3.35
N LYS A 267 21.09 3.77 3.33
CA LYS A 267 21.98 4.85 3.72
C LYS A 267 21.38 5.63 4.87
N ALA A 268 22.24 6.00 5.82
CA ALA A 268 21.87 6.83 6.95
C ALA A 268 22.51 8.21 6.84
N PHE A 269 21.72 9.21 7.16
CA PHE A 269 22.06 10.62 7.19
C PHE A 269 21.83 11.12 8.62
N GLN A 270 22.87 11.64 9.25
CA GLN A 270 22.79 12.24 10.58
C GLN A 270 22.72 13.76 10.41
N PRO A 271 21.58 14.41 10.72
CA PRO A 271 21.42 15.84 10.55
C PRO A 271 22.42 16.65 11.37
N LYS A 272 22.82 17.82 10.85
CA LYS A 272 23.45 18.87 11.65
C LYS A 272 22.40 19.48 12.61
N PRO A 273 22.81 20.10 13.72
CA PRO A 273 21.90 20.67 14.72
C PRO A 273 20.92 21.72 14.16
N GLU A 274 21.26 22.34 13.02
CA GLU A 274 20.42 23.35 12.35
C GLU A 274 19.26 22.73 11.57
N PHE A 275 19.23 21.41 11.40
CA PHE A 275 18.22 20.70 10.63
C PHE A 275 17.48 19.67 11.48
N MET A 276 16.19 19.83 11.61
CA MET A 276 15.34 18.85 12.28
C MET A 276 15.24 17.56 11.44
N PRO A 277 15.32 16.36 12.06
CA PRO A 277 15.25 15.09 11.32
C PRO A 277 14.04 14.94 10.42
N ILE A 278 12.86 15.29 10.90
CA ILE A 278 11.60 15.24 10.14
C ILE A 278 11.63 16.23 8.96
N TYR A 279 12.16 17.44 9.16
CA TYR A 279 12.32 18.42 8.09
C TYR A 279 13.21 17.87 6.97
N LEU A 280 14.38 17.34 7.32
CA LEU A 280 15.33 16.82 6.35
C LEU A 280 14.80 15.54 5.66
N GLN A 281 14.07 14.69 6.38
CA GLN A 281 13.34 13.57 5.78
C GLN A 281 12.40 14.05 4.67
N TRP A 282 11.62 15.09 4.93
CA TRP A 282 10.67 15.62 3.95
C TRP A 282 11.36 16.36 2.80
N ALA A 283 12.50 17.00 3.04
CA ALA A 283 13.33 17.52 1.97
C ALA A 283 13.76 16.42 0.99
N ILE A 284 14.14 15.25 1.49
CA ILE A 284 14.46 14.09 0.65
C ILE A 284 13.19 13.55 -0.04
N MET A 285 12.09 13.37 0.69
CA MET A 285 10.82 12.86 0.16
C MET A 285 10.21 13.74 -0.92
N SER A 286 10.40 15.07 -0.86
CA SER A 286 9.88 15.99 -1.87
C SER A 286 10.49 15.77 -3.26
N HIS A 287 11.65 15.09 -3.34
CA HIS A 287 12.36 14.74 -4.58
C HIS A 287 12.07 13.32 -5.07
N GLU A 288 11.14 12.59 -4.45
CA GLU A 288 10.78 11.23 -4.79
C GLU A 288 10.59 11.01 -6.30
N SER A 289 9.74 11.81 -6.94
CA SER A 289 9.44 11.66 -8.38
C SER A 289 10.68 11.81 -9.27
N SER A 290 11.57 12.75 -8.92
CA SER A 290 12.83 12.97 -9.64
C SER A 290 13.81 11.82 -9.44
N LEU A 291 13.91 11.29 -8.21
CA LEU A 291 14.80 10.17 -7.90
C LEU A 291 14.30 8.87 -8.56
N LEU A 292 13.00 8.56 -8.44
CA LEU A 292 12.42 7.36 -9.04
C LEU A 292 12.47 7.40 -10.56
N GLY A 293 12.30 8.56 -11.18
CA GLY A 293 12.41 8.73 -12.63
C GLY A 293 13.81 8.42 -13.19
N LYS A 294 14.85 8.44 -12.33
CA LYS A 294 16.25 8.13 -12.70
C LYS A 294 16.68 6.70 -12.30
N VAL A 295 15.82 5.94 -11.62
CA VAL A 295 16.17 4.58 -11.15
C VAL A 295 16.54 3.68 -12.30
N GLN A 296 17.75 3.15 -12.28
CA GLN A 296 18.22 2.19 -13.27
C GLN A 296 17.77 0.77 -12.92
N THR A 297 17.25 0.04 -13.90
CA THR A 297 16.59 -1.27 -13.73
C THR A 297 17.28 -2.43 -14.44
N VAL A 298 18.61 -2.47 -14.47
CA VAL A 298 19.32 -3.54 -15.23
C VAL A 298 19.24 -4.90 -14.51
N LEU A 299 19.53 -4.95 -13.21
CA LEU A 299 19.43 -6.19 -12.39
C LEU A 299 18.69 -5.93 -11.07
N THR A 300 19.00 -4.83 -10.41
CA THR A 300 18.34 -4.39 -9.16
C THR A 300 18.08 -2.89 -9.27
N SER A 301 16.88 -2.44 -8.89
CA SER A 301 16.59 -1.01 -8.87
C SER A 301 17.41 -0.34 -7.77
N HIS A 302 18.14 0.73 -8.11
CA HIS A 302 18.94 1.49 -7.15
C HIS A 302 18.92 2.99 -7.46
N ILE A 303 19.12 3.78 -6.42
CA ILE A 303 19.27 5.23 -6.50
C ILE A 303 20.77 5.57 -6.50
N GLU A 304 21.20 6.38 -7.46
CA GLU A 304 22.57 6.89 -7.52
C GLU A 304 22.83 7.85 -6.36
N MET A 305 23.93 7.61 -5.65
CA MET A 305 24.28 8.43 -4.48
C MET A 305 24.51 9.90 -4.84
N SER A 306 25.05 10.18 -6.03
CA SER A 306 25.24 11.55 -6.51
C SER A 306 23.92 12.32 -6.63
N ASP A 307 22.86 11.67 -7.11
CA ASP A 307 21.53 12.27 -7.21
C ASP A 307 20.94 12.56 -5.82
N LEU A 308 21.09 11.62 -4.89
CA LEU A 308 20.60 11.77 -3.53
C LEU A 308 21.36 12.86 -2.75
N LEU A 309 22.68 12.86 -2.83
CA LEU A 309 23.55 13.80 -2.11
C LEU A 309 23.40 15.26 -2.61
N SER A 310 23.07 15.43 -3.88
CA SER A 310 22.92 16.74 -4.52
C SER A 310 21.54 17.38 -4.34
N ILE A 311 20.59 16.71 -3.65
CA ILE A 311 19.26 17.27 -3.38
C ILE A 311 19.40 18.65 -2.73
N PRO A 312 18.77 19.71 -3.28
CA PRO A 312 18.76 21.03 -2.68
C PRO A 312 17.84 21.08 -1.45
N VAL A 313 18.39 21.48 -0.33
CA VAL A 313 17.69 21.65 0.94
C VAL A 313 17.68 23.12 1.31
N MET A 314 16.50 23.73 1.48
CA MET A 314 16.39 25.10 1.93
C MET A 314 16.95 25.26 3.35
N VAL A 315 17.73 26.30 3.60
CA VAL A 315 18.19 26.65 4.94
C VAL A 315 17.09 27.48 5.62
N ALA A 316 16.10 26.78 6.17
CA ALA A 316 15.03 27.37 6.95
C ALA A 316 15.43 27.55 8.41
N ASP A 317 14.90 28.55 9.09
CA ASP A 317 15.08 28.68 10.54
C ASP A 317 14.36 27.55 11.30
N LEU A 318 14.76 27.32 12.56
CA LEU A 318 14.21 26.24 13.37
C LEU A 318 12.74 26.45 13.69
N GLU A 319 12.23 27.67 13.73
CA GLU A 319 10.83 27.97 13.98
C GLU A 319 9.95 27.52 12.78
N GLN A 320 10.40 27.81 11.57
CA GLN A 320 9.72 27.35 10.34
C GLN A 320 9.75 25.83 10.23
N GLN A 321 10.89 25.17 10.52
CA GLN A 321 11.00 23.73 10.53
C GLN A 321 10.07 23.12 11.58
N GLN A 322 10.00 23.71 12.80
CA GLN A 322 9.12 23.23 13.87
C GLN A 322 7.65 23.37 13.48
N ALA A 323 7.25 24.50 12.88
CA ALA A 323 5.88 24.71 12.41
C ALA A 323 5.44 23.60 11.43
N PHE A 324 6.32 23.21 10.51
CA PHE A 324 6.04 22.07 9.62
C PHE A 324 5.98 20.74 10.38
N CYS A 325 6.89 20.49 11.30
CA CYS A 325 6.89 19.26 12.10
C CYS A 325 5.60 19.12 12.92
N ASP A 326 5.11 20.21 13.51
CA ASP A 326 3.87 20.22 14.27
C ASP A 326 2.65 19.97 13.36
N PHE A 327 2.61 20.60 12.18
CA PHE A 327 1.59 20.35 11.17
C PHE A 327 1.58 18.87 10.74
N LYS A 328 2.74 18.32 10.42
CA LYS A 328 2.91 16.90 10.04
C LYS A 328 2.45 15.97 11.16
N GLN A 329 2.79 16.27 12.41
CA GLN A 329 2.34 15.47 13.56
C GLN A 329 0.82 15.47 13.71
N GLN A 330 0.15 16.60 13.48
CA GLN A 330 -1.31 16.66 13.50
C GLN A 330 -1.94 15.87 12.34
N ALA A 331 -1.36 15.96 11.15
CA ALA A 331 -1.77 15.18 9.99
C ALA A 331 -1.65 13.66 10.26
N ASP A 332 -0.55 13.22 10.87
CA ASP A 332 -0.34 11.82 11.25
C ASP A 332 -1.39 11.34 12.27
N LYS A 333 -1.73 12.14 13.27
CA LYS A 333 -2.78 11.80 14.25
C LYS A 333 -4.15 11.64 13.57
N SER A 334 -4.48 12.53 12.63
CA SER A 334 -5.71 12.44 11.85
C SER A 334 -5.73 11.20 10.94
N LYS A 335 -4.60 10.92 10.29
CA LYS A 335 -4.42 9.73 9.44
C LYS A 335 -4.57 8.44 10.27
N PHE A 336 -3.93 8.36 11.42
CA PHE A 336 -4.03 7.20 12.31
C PHE A 336 -5.47 6.98 12.79
N ALA A 337 -6.19 8.04 13.19
CA ALA A 337 -7.60 7.94 13.58
C ALA A 337 -8.48 7.44 12.42
N ALA A 338 -8.23 7.90 11.19
CA ALA A 338 -8.94 7.44 9.99
C ALA A 338 -8.62 5.96 9.66
N GLN A 339 -7.38 5.53 9.82
CA GLN A 339 -6.96 4.14 9.64
C GLN A 339 -7.63 3.22 10.67
N GLN A 340 -7.68 3.64 11.93
CA GLN A 340 -8.35 2.89 12.99
C GLN A 340 -9.86 2.76 12.72
N ALA A 341 -10.53 3.87 12.38
CA ALA A 341 -11.94 3.86 12.03
C ALA A 341 -12.25 2.96 10.80
N LEU A 342 -11.36 2.95 9.80
CA LEU A 342 -11.48 2.07 8.64
C LEU A 342 -11.34 0.58 9.03
N ALA A 343 -10.42 0.25 9.93
CA ALA A 343 -10.22 -1.11 10.44
C ALA A 343 -11.44 -1.57 11.25
N ASP A 344 -11.94 -0.74 12.16
CA ASP A 344 -13.08 -1.04 13.00
C ASP A 344 -14.36 -1.22 12.16
N LEU A 345 -14.56 -0.37 11.16
CA LEU A 345 -15.70 -0.46 10.25
C LEU A 345 -15.65 -1.74 9.41
N THR A 346 -14.44 -2.14 8.98
CA THR A 346 -14.24 -3.38 8.22
C THR A 346 -14.52 -4.61 9.08
N ALA A 347 -14.07 -4.61 10.34
CA ALA A 347 -14.34 -5.69 11.30
C ALA A 347 -15.84 -5.78 11.63
N THR A 348 -16.50 -4.64 11.85
CA THR A 348 -17.94 -4.55 12.11
C THR A 348 -18.76 -5.10 10.94
N GLN A 349 -18.39 -4.74 9.70
CA GLN A 349 -19.06 -5.26 8.51
C GLN A 349 -18.94 -6.78 8.40
N LYS A 350 -17.75 -7.33 8.66
CA LYS A 350 -17.56 -8.79 8.67
C LYS A 350 -18.38 -9.49 9.76
N ALA A 351 -18.41 -8.93 10.96
CA ALA A 351 -19.20 -9.45 12.07
C ALA A 351 -20.72 -9.45 11.73
N LEU A 352 -21.18 -8.34 11.16
CA LEU A 352 -22.58 -8.22 10.72
C LEU A 352 -22.93 -9.29 9.68
N MET A 353 -22.09 -9.47 8.67
CA MET A 353 -22.32 -10.47 7.62
C MET A 353 -22.35 -11.89 8.19
N ARG A 354 -21.45 -12.22 9.13
CA ARG A 354 -21.46 -13.53 9.82
C ARG A 354 -22.71 -13.75 10.67
N GLN A 355 -23.21 -12.72 11.31
CA GLN A 355 -24.42 -12.82 12.14
C GLN A 355 -25.67 -13.23 11.32
N TYR A 356 -25.74 -12.79 10.06
CA TYR A 356 -26.93 -12.98 9.22
C TYR A 356 -26.78 -14.06 8.16
N LEU A 357 -25.56 -14.49 7.84
CA LEU A 357 -25.30 -15.52 6.82
C LEU A 357 -24.69 -16.80 7.41
N GLY A 358 -24.16 -16.77 8.61
CA GLY A 358 -23.52 -17.93 9.25
C GLY A 358 -22.00 -17.84 9.29
#